data_640d1525519cb0b67e5ba193212d9f69
#
_entry.id   640d1525519cb0b67e5ba193212d9f69
#
_cell.length_a   1.000
_cell.length_b   1.000
_cell.length_c   1.000
_cell.angle_alpha   90.00
_cell.angle_beta   90.00
_cell.angle_gamma   90.00
#
_symmetry.space_group_name_H-M   'P 1'
#
loop_
_entity.id
_entity.type
_entity.pdbx_description
1 polymer ?
#
loop_
_entity_poly.entity_id
_entity_poly.type
_entity_poly.pdbx_seq_one_letter_code
_entity_poly.pdbx_strand_id
1 'polypeptide(L)'
;MKSIKRIIDILMTLVLIPLMAYQVTGESAHEWLGITMVLLVIIHQVLNRKWYSSLFKGNYQAFRILRTTINVLLLISFALTAISGMSMSNHTVPFLYNLINVNTARIMNLAFSYWSFILMGMHIGLHISAMTVKMPVNIKKVLLVVLTIIAGYGFYLFLKSGIINYISFKSHFAFLDYEKPAYLVFTENVSMLIFFSYISHNIANIVKGIGKKDNDVLKSLIYIMTALIIGFALNMLSGKESFDNNNDMINESKANSQESSIIEVDDGFIKIDGGNFLMGSPDSENWRINDELLHEVSVSSFYIDKYDATQKEYEEIMHINPSEFKGDKLPVENISFIDAIKFANEKSILMMMY
;
A
#
# COMPACT_ATOMS: atom_id res chain seq x y z
N MET A 1 -8.26 -6.53 34.65
CA MET A 1 -8.91 -6.82 33.35
C MET A 1 -9.11 -5.61 32.42
N LYS A 2 -9.69 -4.45 32.86
CA LYS A 2 -9.85 -3.27 31.98
C LYS A 2 -8.51 -2.68 31.51
N SER A 3 -7.49 -2.65 32.35
CA SER A 3 -6.14 -2.16 32.01
C SER A 3 -5.44 -3.06 30.98
N ILE A 4 -5.53 -4.38 31.15
CA ILE A 4 -4.91 -5.34 30.20
C ILE A 4 -5.52 -5.21 28.80
N LYS A 5 -6.86 -5.12 28.70
CA LYS A 5 -7.51 -4.89 27.41
C LYS A 5 -6.96 -3.65 26.70
N ARG A 6 -6.84 -2.54 27.44
CA ARG A 6 -6.33 -1.28 26.87
C ARG A 6 -4.87 -1.37 26.44
N ILE A 7 -4.04 -2.13 27.19
CA ILE A 7 -2.65 -2.37 26.81
C ILE A 7 -2.59 -3.17 25.50
N ILE A 8 -3.36 -4.24 25.37
CA ILE A 8 -3.42 -5.05 24.15
C ILE A 8 -3.90 -4.20 22.96
N ASP A 9 -4.95 -3.38 23.13
CA ASP A 9 -5.45 -2.50 22.06
C ASP A 9 -4.38 -1.50 21.60
N ILE A 10 -3.60 -0.93 22.53
CA ILE A 10 -2.49 -0.02 22.21
C ILE A 10 -1.37 -0.79 21.50
N LEU A 11 -0.97 -1.96 21.97
CA LEU A 11 0.08 -2.77 21.34
C LEU A 11 -0.30 -3.17 19.91
N MET A 12 -1.54 -3.57 19.66
CA MET A 12 -2.04 -3.88 18.32
C MET A 12 -1.92 -2.66 17.40
N THR A 13 -2.26 -1.46 17.87
CA THR A 13 -2.14 -0.23 17.07
C THR A 13 -0.67 0.11 16.79
N LEU A 14 0.23 -0.09 17.77
CA LEU A 14 1.66 0.16 17.59
C LEU A 14 2.32 -0.84 16.64
N VAL A 15 1.89 -2.10 16.62
CA VAL A 15 2.41 -3.14 15.71
C VAL A 15 1.85 -2.96 14.28
N LEU A 16 0.63 -2.43 14.15
CA LEU A 16 0.00 -2.22 12.84
C LEU A 16 0.80 -1.27 11.94
N ILE A 17 1.34 -0.18 12.52
CA ILE A 17 2.04 0.85 11.74
C ILE A 17 3.30 0.31 11.05
N PRO A 18 4.24 -0.37 11.73
CA PRO A 18 5.38 -0.99 11.07
C PRO A 18 4.99 -2.15 10.14
N LEU A 19 3.90 -2.88 10.40
CA LEU A 19 3.38 -3.87 9.46
C LEU A 19 2.97 -3.26 8.12
N MET A 20 2.42 -2.05 8.11
CA MET A 20 2.07 -1.33 6.88
C MET A 20 3.28 -0.66 6.22
N ALA A 21 4.45 -0.68 6.83
CA ALA A 21 5.68 -0.09 6.36
C ALA A 21 6.71 -1.16 5.94
N TYR A 22 6.29 -2.12 5.11
CA TYR A 22 7.13 -3.23 4.65
C TYR A 22 8.47 -2.76 4.06
N GLN A 23 8.47 -1.70 3.27
CA GLN A 23 9.68 -1.09 2.68
C GLN A 23 10.71 -0.63 3.73
N VAL A 24 10.30 -0.42 4.98
CA VAL A 24 11.18 -0.02 6.09
C VAL A 24 11.56 -1.23 6.94
N THR A 25 10.61 -2.15 7.17
CA THR A 25 10.80 -3.30 8.07
C THR A 25 11.51 -4.46 7.38
N GLY A 26 11.35 -4.62 6.08
CA GLY A 26 11.85 -5.77 5.32
C GLY A 26 11.09 -7.07 5.64
N GLU A 27 11.43 -8.14 4.93
CA GLU A 27 10.71 -9.41 4.95
C GLU A 27 10.71 -10.06 6.33
N SER A 28 11.89 -10.32 6.90
CA SER A 28 12.01 -11.05 8.17
C SER A 28 11.31 -10.33 9.32
N ALA A 29 11.54 -9.01 9.49
CA ALA A 29 10.88 -8.26 10.55
C ALA A 29 9.37 -8.16 10.34
N HIS A 30 8.91 -8.02 9.08
CA HIS A 30 7.49 -8.02 8.74
C HIS A 30 6.80 -9.33 9.13
N GLU A 31 7.41 -10.49 8.86
CA GLU A 31 6.88 -11.79 9.26
C GLU A 31 6.77 -11.92 10.79
N TRP A 32 7.81 -11.55 11.56
CA TRP A 32 7.78 -11.58 13.01
C TRP A 32 6.73 -10.63 13.60
N LEU A 33 6.57 -9.44 13.05
CA LEU A 33 5.51 -8.50 13.42
C LEU A 33 4.13 -9.07 13.08
N GLY A 34 4.00 -9.78 11.94
CA GLY A 34 2.77 -10.47 11.55
C GLY A 34 2.34 -11.53 12.56
N ILE A 35 3.25 -12.41 12.96
CA ILE A 35 2.96 -13.42 14.00
C ILE A 35 2.63 -12.74 15.34
N THR A 36 3.37 -11.71 15.73
CA THR A 36 3.07 -10.93 16.93
C THR A 36 1.66 -10.35 16.87
N MET A 37 1.26 -9.79 15.74
CA MET A 37 -0.10 -9.27 15.54
C MET A 37 -1.15 -10.38 15.66
N VAL A 38 -0.93 -11.55 15.06
CA VAL A 38 -1.84 -12.70 15.19
C VAL A 38 -2.05 -13.08 16.64
N LEU A 39 -0.97 -13.19 17.42
CA LEU A 39 -1.05 -13.51 18.85
C LEU A 39 -1.81 -12.43 19.63
N LEU A 40 -1.54 -11.15 19.38
CA LEU A 40 -2.25 -10.05 20.02
C LEU A 40 -3.75 -10.06 19.69
N VAL A 41 -4.11 -10.34 18.42
CA VAL A 41 -5.51 -10.46 18.00
C VAL A 41 -6.19 -11.64 18.72
N ILE A 42 -5.57 -12.80 18.81
CA ILE A 42 -6.11 -13.95 19.57
C ILE A 42 -6.37 -13.56 21.01
N ILE A 43 -5.40 -12.93 21.69
CA ILE A 43 -5.55 -12.46 23.07
C ILE A 43 -6.69 -11.44 23.16
N HIS A 44 -6.78 -10.48 22.24
CA HIS A 44 -7.86 -9.50 22.16
C HIS A 44 -9.22 -10.17 22.06
N GLN A 45 -9.37 -11.18 21.18
CA GLN A 45 -10.62 -11.90 20.99
C GLN A 45 -11.02 -12.69 22.25
N VAL A 46 -10.07 -13.38 22.89
CA VAL A 46 -10.31 -14.10 24.16
C VAL A 46 -10.76 -13.16 25.27
N LEU A 47 -10.09 -12.01 25.42
CA LEU A 47 -10.46 -10.99 26.41
C LEU A 47 -11.84 -10.39 26.13
N ASN A 48 -12.28 -10.33 24.89
CA ASN A 48 -13.55 -9.76 24.45
C ASN A 48 -14.62 -10.82 24.12
N ARG A 49 -14.44 -12.10 24.52
CA ARG A 49 -15.35 -13.22 24.22
C ARG A 49 -16.84 -12.96 24.52
N LYS A 50 -17.15 -12.07 25.46
CA LYS A 50 -18.54 -11.67 25.75
C LYS A 50 -19.23 -10.97 24.59
N TRP A 51 -18.47 -10.39 23.66
CA TRP A 51 -19.01 -9.77 22.44
C TRP A 51 -19.70 -10.81 21.55
N TYR A 52 -19.08 -11.98 21.36
CA TYR A 52 -19.66 -13.07 20.57
C TYR A 52 -20.99 -13.55 21.13
N SER A 53 -21.08 -13.74 22.45
CA SER A 53 -22.35 -14.14 23.09
C SER A 53 -23.44 -13.07 23.04
N SER A 54 -23.06 -11.82 22.75
CA SER A 54 -24.01 -10.70 22.59
C SER A 54 -24.50 -10.51 21.17
N LEU A 55 -23.86 -11.13 20.15
CA LEU A 55 -24.21 -10.95 18.74
C LEU A 55 -25.68 -11.29 18.44
N PHE A 56 -26.18 -12.37 19.07
CA PHE A 56 -27.53 -12.86 18.80
C PHE A 56 -28.57 -12.40 19.85
N LYS A 57 -28.22 -11.42 20.72
CA LYS A 57 -29.08 -10.96 21.81
C LYS A 57 -29.40 -9.47 21.70
N GLY A 58 -30.64 -9.09 22.04
CA GLY A 58 -31.09 -7.69 22.13
C GLY A 58 -31.35 -7.02 20.77
N ASN A 59 -31.83 -5.79 20.83
CA ASN A 59 -32.25 -5.03 19.65
C ASN A 59 -31.05 -4.46 18.87
N TYR A 60 -31.08 -4.54 17.54
CA TYR A 60 -30.10 -4.01 16.63
C TYR A 60 -30.47 -2.58 16.19
N GLN A 61 -30.04 -1.59 16.95
CA GLN A 61 -30.10 -0.18 16.55
C GLN A 61 -29.02 0.11 15.49
N ALA A 62 -29.20 1.16 14.67
CA ALA A 62 -28.31 1.51 13.57
C ALA A 62 -26.82 1.60 13.96
N PHE A 63 -26.50 2.23 15.08
CA PHE A 63 -25.11 2.28 15.56
C PHE A 63 -24.54 0.89 15.94
N ARG A 64 -25.36 0.00 16.48
CA ARG A 64 -24.95 -1.36 16.81
C ARG A 64 -24.69 -2.17 15.54
N ILE A 65 -25.54 -2.00 14.51
CA ILE A 65 -25.34 -2.63 13.19
C ILE A 65 -24.01 -2.17 12.62
N LEU A 66 -23.78 -0.85 12.51
CA LEU A 66 -22.53 -0.28 12.00
C LEU A 66 -21.30 -0.86 12.71
N ARG A 67 -21.29 -0.86 14.05
CA ARG A 67 -20.19 -1.38 14.85
C ARG A 67 -19.97 -2.87 14.63
N THR A 68 -21.05 -3.65 14.60
CA THR A 68 -20.96 -5.10 14.41
C THR A 68 -20.44 -5.45 13.02
N THR A 69 -20.91 -4.75 11.97
CA THR A 69 -20.46 -4.93 10.59
C THR A 69 -18.97 -4.64 10.46
N ILE A 70 -18.49 -3.50 10.97
CA ILE A 70 -17.05 -3.17 10.93
C ILE A 70 -16.21 -4.23 11.67
N ASN A 71 -16.65 -4.70 12.84
CA ASN A 71 -15.92 -5.70 13.61
C ASN A 71 -15.86 -7.06 12.92
N VAL A 72 -16.95 -7.49 12.29
CA VAL A 72 -17.01 -8.77 11.55
C VAL A 72 -16.13 -8.70 10.30
N LEU A 73 -16.25 -7.62 9.51
CA LEU A 73 -15.42 -7.42 8.32
C LEU A 73 -13.94 -7.34 8.67
N LEU A 74 -13.57 -6.64 9.75
CA LEU A 74 -12.20 -6.58 10.24
C LEU A 74 -11.66 -7.95 10.62
N LEU A 75 -12.46 -8.76 11.33
CA LEU A 75 -12.04 -10.11 11.73
C LEU A 75 -11.83 -11.01 10.50
N ILE A 76 -12.74 -10.96 9.52
CA ILE A 76 -12.62 -11.73 8.27
C ILE A 76 -11.39 -11.27 7.49
N SER A 77 -11.24 -9.97 7.27
CA SER A 77 -10.13 -9.40 6.51
C SER A 77 -8.79 -9.74 7.17
N PHE A 78 -8.69 -9.61 8.50
CA PHE A 78 -7.50 -9.97 9.25
C PHE A 78 -7.18 -11.47 9.16
N ALA A 79 -8.18 -12.35 9.25
CA ALA A 79 -7.97 -13.80 9.12
C ALA A 79 -7.43 -14.16 7.73
N LEU A 80 -7.97 -13.53 6.67
CA LEU A 80 -7.50 -13.74 5.29
C LEU A 80 -6.07 -13.20 5.08
N THR A 81 -5.74 -12.04 5.68
CA THR A 81 -4.36 -11.52 5.68
C THR A 81 -3.41 -12.48 6.41
N ALA A 82 -3.80 -12.99 7.57
CA ALA A 82 -2.96 -13.90 8.34
C ALA A 82 -2.71 -15.23 7.60
N ILE A 83 -3.75 -15.84 7.04
CA ILE A 83 -3.64 -17.11 6.29
C ILE A 83 -2.78 -16.91 5.04
N SER A 84 -3.01 -15.84 4.27
CA SER A 84 -2.22 -15.56 3.07
C SER A 84 -0.77 -15.20 3.40
N GLY A 85 -0.52 -14.43 4.47
CA GLY A 85 0.84 -14.13 4.94
C GLY A 85 1.60 -15.38 5.39
N MET A 86 0.97 -16.26 6.18
CA MET A 86 1.57 -17.54 6.58
C MET A 86 1.87 -18.45 5.38
N SER A 87 1.06 -18.41 4.33
CA SER A 87 1.30 -19.17 3.10
C SER A 87 2.51 -18.72 2.30
N MET A 88 3.04 -17.53 2.57
CA MET A 88 4.24 -16.97 1.93
C MET A 88 5.44 -16.88 2.87
N SER A 89 5.28 -17.32 4.13
CA SER A 89 6.32 -17.17 5.16
C SER A 89 7.49 -18.11 4.92
N ASN A 90 8.69 -17.52 4.81
CA ASN A 90 9.96 -18.24 4.67
C ASN A 90 10.70 -18.37 6.01
N HIS A 91 10.48 -17.45 6.97
CA HIS A 91 11.29 -17.33 8.19
C HIS A 91 10.57 -17.81 9.45
N THR A 92 9.27 -17.49 9.60
CA THR A 92 8.57 -17.73 10.87
C THR A 92 7.78 -19.03 10.90
N VAL A 93 7.08 -19.38 9.83
CA VAL A 93 6.23 -20.58 9.73
C VAL A 93 6.42 -21.31 8.39
N PRO A 94 7.66 -21.69 8.02
CA PRO A 94 7.97 -22.25 6.71
C PRO A 94 7.21 -23.56 6.40
N PHE A 95 6.74 -24.27 7.43
CA PHE A 95 5.91 -25.49 7.27
C PHE A 95 4.49 -25.20 6.75
N LEU A 96 4.05 -23.93 6.74
CA LEU A 96 2.80 -23.47 6.13
C LEU A 96 2.99 -22.87 4.74
N TYR A 97 4.24 -22.82 4.26
CA TYR A 97 4.55 -22.29 2.93
C TYR A 97 3.73 -23.04 1.85
N ASN A 98 3.16 -22.27 0.94
CA ASN A 98 2.31 -22.78 -0.15
C ASN A 98 1.02 -23.49 0.30
N LEU A 99 0.52 -23.22 1.51
CA LEU A 99 -0.81 -23.65 1.95
C LEU A 99 -1.91 -23.19 0.98
N ILE A 100 -1.74 -21.97 0.46
CA ILE A 100 -2.45 -21.42 -0.70
C ILE A 100 -1.38 -21.14 -1.76
N ASN A 101 -1.70 -21.33 -3.04
CA ASN A 101 -0.79 -20.97 -4.12
C ASN A 101 -0.20 -19.57 -3.90
N VAL A 102 1.14 -19.45 -3.97
CA VAL A 102 1.89 -18.23 -3.59
C VAL A 102 1.40 -16.99 -4.35
N ASN A 103 1.06 -17.13 -5.65
CA ASN A 103 0.56 -15.99 -6.42
C ASN A 103 -0.80 -15.51 -5.90
N THR A 104 -1.71 -16.43 -5.60
CA THR A 104 -3.01 -16.15 -4.99
C THR A 104 -2.83 -15.56 -3.59
N ALA A 105 -1.94 -16.15 -2.78
CA ALA A 105 -1.62 -15.67 -1.44
C ALA A 105 -1.10 -14.23 -1.46
N ARG A 106 -0.25 -13.87 -2.43
CA ARG A 106 0.28 -12.51 -2.59
C ARG A 106 -0.81 -11.48 -2.85
N ILE A 107 -1.69 -11.76 -3.81
CA ILE A 107 -2.83 -10.88 -4.13
C ILE A 107 -3.76 -10.74 -2.93
N MET A 108 -4.09 -11.86 -2.27
CA MET A 108 -4.94 -11.85 -1.08
C MET A 108 -4.29 -11.06 0.07
N ASN A 109 -3.00 -11.30 0.34
CA ASN A 109 -2.29 -10.61 1.41
C ASN A 109 -2.27 -9.10 1.16
N LEU A 110 -1.96 -8.67 -0.05
CA LEU A 110 -1.96 -7.26 -0.44
C LEU A 110 -3.34 -6.61 -0.24
N ALA A 111 -4.38 -7.19 -0.80
CA ALA A 111 -5.72 -6.64 -0.72
C ALA A 111 -6.27 -6.62 0.72
N PHE A 112 -6.18 -7.74 1.44
CA PHE A 112 -6.75 -7.85 2.78
C PHE A 112 -5.92 -7.17 3.86
N SER A 113 -4.62 -6.93 3.67
CA SER A 113 -3.83 -6.08 4.58
C SER A 113 -4.32 -4.64 4.54
N TYR A 114 -4.58 -4.07 3.35
CA TYR A 114 -5.15 -2.73 3.22
C TYR A 114 -6.61 -2.66 3.68
N TRP A 115 -7.43 -3.68 3.41
CA TRP A 115 -8.77 -3.78 4.01
C TRP A 115 -8.71 -3.81 5.54
N SER A 116 -7.79 -4.60 6.12
CA SER A 116 -7.59 -4.68 7.57
C SER A 116 -7.14 -3.34 8.14
N PHE A 117 -6.26 -2.62 7.44
CA PHE A 117 -5.78 -1.29 7.83
C PHE A 117 -6.93 -0.26 7.86
N ILE A 118 -7.74 -0.18 6.79
CA ILE A 118 -8.89 0.70 6.69
C ILE A 118 -9.91 0.39 7.81
N LEU A 119 -10.28 -0.88 7.95
CA LEU A 119 -11.25 -1.34 8.93
C LEU A 119 -10.75 -1.17 10.38
N MET A 120 -9.43 -1.31 10.63
CA MET A 120 -8.83 -1.02 11.92
C MET A 120 -8.94 0.48 12.25
N GLY A 121 -8.64 1.35 11.30
CA GLY A 121 -8.87 2.79 11.45
C GLY A 121 -10.34 3.09 11.77
N MET A 122 -11.26 2.50 11.02
CA MET A 122 -12.69 2.65 11.30
C MET A 122 -13.08 2.13 12.67
N HIS A 123 -12.55 0.98 13.10
CA HIS A 123 -12.79 0.41 14.42
C HIS A 123 -12.32 1.34 15.55
N ILE A 124 -11.11 1.91 15.43
CA ILE A 124 -10.58 2.90 16.37
C ILE A 124 -11.53 4.11 16.46
N GLY A 125 -12.00 4.60 15.31
CA GLY A 125 -12.92 5.74 15.21
C GLY A 125 -14.21 5.55 15.99
N LEU A 126 -14.79 4.36 16.00
CA LEU A 126 -15.99 4.04 16.78
C LEU A 126 -15.79 4.19 18.30
N HIS A 127 -14.55 4.09 18.77
CA HIS A 127 -14.18 4.16 20.18
C HIS A 127 -13.69 5.54 20.66
N ILE A 128 -13.40 6.49 19.74
CA ILE A 128 -12.88 7.85 20.08
C ILE A 128 -13.76 8.57 21.09
N SER A 129 -15.08 8.53 20.95
CA SER A 129 -16.00 9.18 21.90
C SER A 129 -15.82 8.70 23.34
N ALA A 130 -15.56 7.39 23.52
CA ALA A 130 -15.32 6.81 24.84
C ALA A 130 -13.93 7.20 25.40
N MET A 131 -12.94 7.37 24.54
CA MET A 131 -11.60 7.77 24.92
C MET A 131 -11.51 9.24 25.33
N THR A 132 -12.26 10.10 24.67
CA THR A 132 -12.22 11.55 24.86
C THR A 132 -13.26 12.07 25.86
N VAL A 133 -14.10 11.22 26.45
CA VAL A 133 -15.20 11.63 27.35
C VAL A 133 -14.73 12.49 28.52
N LYS A 134 -13.57 12.17 29.10
CA LYS A 134 -12.99 12.86 30.27
C LYS A 134 -12.12 14.06 29.94
N MET A 135 -11.92 14.38 28.65
CA MET A 135 -11.07 15.50 28.25
C MET A 135 -11.80 16.85 28.46
N PRO A 136 -11.08 17.90 28.89
CA PRO A 136 -11.61 19.26 28.93
C PRO A 136 -12.09 19.73 27.56
N VAL A 137 -13.16 20.55 27.54
CA VAL A 137 -13.82 21.01 26.30
C VAL A 137 -12.84 21.78 25.37
N ASN A 138 -11.97 22.61 25.94
CA ASN A 138 -11.00 23.38 25.15
C ASN A 138 -9.99 22.46 24.46
N ILE A 139 -9.47 21.43 25.17
CA ILE A 139 -8.57 20.44 24.60
C ILE A 139 -9.27 19.65 23.48
N LYS A 140 -10.53 19.27 23.65
CA LYS A 140 -11.31 18.59 22.60
C LYS A 140 -11.43 19.45 21.34
N LYS A 141 -11.67 20.76 21.48
CA LYS A 141 -11.77 21.67 20.31
C LYS A 141 -10.45 21.77 19.55
N VAL A 142 -9.33 21.97 20.25
CA VAL A 142 -8.00 22.02 19.64
C VAL A 142 -7.68 20.70 18.95
N LEU A 143 -7.88 19.57 19.64
CA LEU A 143 -7.65 18.24 19.10
C LEU A 143 -8.48 17.99 17.84
N LEU A 144 -9.74 18.43 17.82
CA LEU A 144 -10.61 18.28 16.66
C LEU A 144 -10.08 19.02 15.44
N VAL A 145 -9.63 20.29 15.61
CA VAL A 145 -9.04 21.05 14.50
C VAL A 145 -7.77 20.37 13.97
N VAL A 146 -6.85 19.96 14.86
CA VAL A 146 -5.62 19.26 14.47
C VAL A 146 -5.94 17.96 13.75
N LEU A 147 -6.86 17.14 14.29
CA LEU A 147 -7.25 15.88 13.65
C LEU A 147 -7.96 16.09 12.30
N THR A 148 -8.69 17.20 12.13
CA THR A 148 -9.31 17.52 10.83
C THR A 148 -8.26 17.80 9.76
N ILE A 149 -7.19 18.54 10.10
CA ILE A 149 -6.08 18.84 9.19
C ILE A 149 -5.33 17.55 8.83
N ILE A 150 -4.97 16.75 9.84
CA ILE A 150 -4.27 15.48 9.62
C ILE A 150 -5.14 14.50 8.81
N ALA A 151 -6.45 14.46 9.06
CA ALA A 151 -7.36 13.62 8.30
C ALA A 151 -7.48 14.08 6.83
N GLY A 152 -7.47 15.39 6.57
CA GLY A 152 -7.42 15.93 5.20
C GLY A 152 -6.14 15.52 4.48
N TYR A 153 -4.98 15.60 5.13
CA TYR A 153 -3.71 15.11 4.59
C TYR A 153 -3.75 13.58 4.38
N GLY A 154 -4.27 12.81 5.33
CA GLY A 154 -4.46 11.37 5.19
C GLY A 154 -5.36 10.97 4.03
N PHE A 155 -6.40 11.75 3.74
CA PHE A 155 -7.25 11.56 2.55
C PHE A 155 -6.47 11.83 1.25
N TYR A 156 -5.70 12.92 1.18
CA TYR A 156 -4.81 13.18 0.05
C TYR A 156 -3.85 11.99 -0.21
N LEU A 157 -3.21 11.47 0.86
CA LEU A 157 -2.32 10.32 0.75
C LEU A 157 -3.05 9.07 0.27
N PHE A 158 -4.26 8.82 0.76
CA PHE A 158 -5.09 7.70 0.32
C PHE A 158 -5.39 7.77 -1.19
N LEU A 159 -5.68 8.95 -1.73
CA LEU A 159 -5.92 9.14 -3.17
C LEU A 159 -4.64 8.88 -3.99
N LYS A 160 -3.46 9.28 -3.46
CA LYS A 160 -2.18 9.18 -4.16
C LYS A 160 -1.56 7.77 -4.06
N SER A 161 -1.87 7.01 -3.01
CA SER A 161 -1.18 5.76 -2.67
C SER A 161 -1.50 4.55 -3.57
N GLY A 162 -2.49 4.66 -4.46
CA GLY A 162 -2.95 3.51 -5.25
C GLY A 162 -3.68 2.41 -4.45
N ILE A 163 -3.96 2.62 -3.16
CA ILE A 163 -4.65 1.65 -2.28
C ILE A 163 -5.97 1.16 -2.90
N ILE A 164 -6.67 2.01 -3.64
CA ILE A 164 -7.92 1.65 -4.31
C ILE A 164 -7.71 0.47 -5.27
N ASN A 165 -6.59 0.43 -5.99
CA ASN A 165 -6.27 -0.68 -6.89
C ASN A 165 -5.97 -1.97 -6.11
N TYR A 166 -5.27 -1.85 -4.96
CA TYR A 166 -4.98 -3.01 -4.12
C TYR A 166 -6.24 -3.62 -3.51
N ILE A 167 -7.12 -2.82 -2.90
CA ILE A 167 -8.36 -3.32 -2.28
C ILE A 167 -9.40 -3.79 -3.29
N SER A 168 -9.26 -3.41 -4.57
CA SER A 168 -10.10 -3.83 -5.68
C SER A 168 -9.53 -5.05 -6.43
N PHE A 169 -8.43 -5.64 -5.96
CA PHE A 169 -7.74 -6.78 -6.59
C PHE A 169 -7.23 -6.50 -8.01
N LYS A 170 -7.05 -5.21 -8.37
CA LYS A 170 -6.56 -4.80 -9.68
C LYS A 170 -5.05 -4.82 -9.80
N SER A 171 -4.32 -4.74 -8.70
CA SER A 171 -2.86 -4.79 -8.68
C SER A 171 -2.37 -6.05 -7.99
N HIS A 172 -1.39 -6.70 -8.62
CA HIS A 172 -0.75 -7.91 -8.11
C HIS A 172 0.49 -7.62 -7.26
N PHE A 173 0.99 -6.39 -7.31
CA PHE A 173 2.20 -5.94 -6.63
C PHE A 173 1.97 -4.60 -5.95
N ALA A 174 2.65 -4.38 -4.81
CA ALA A 174 2.75 -3.07 -4.18
C ALA A 174 3.96 -2.35 -4.76
N PHE A 175 3.77 -1.11 -5.20
CA PHE A 175 4.89 -0.23 -5.54
C PHE A 175 5.47 0.32 -4.24
N LEU A 176 6.71 -0.07 -3.93
CA LEU A 176 7.42 0.32 -2.72
C LEU A 176 8.55 1.26 -3.10
N ASP A 177 8.57 2.42 -2.47
CA ASP A 177 9.63 3.41 -2.61
C ASP A 177 10.65 3.22 -1.48
N TYR A 178 11.75 2.53 -1.77
CA TYR A 178 12.81 2.24 -0.79
C TYR A 178 13.71 3.46 -0.51
N GLU A 179 13.70 4.48 -1.36
CA GLU A 179 14.44 5.72 -1.14
C GLU A 179 13.75 6.64 -0.14
N LYS A 180 12.47 6.40 0.12
CA LYS A 180 11.67 7.21 1.01
C LYS A 180 12.09 7.07 2.47
N PRO A 181 12.42 8.18 3.17
CA PRO A 181 12.81 8.12 4.57
C PRO A 181 11.78 7.45 5.47
N ALA A 182 12.21 6.56 6.37
CA ALA A 182 11.34 5.78 7.25
C ALA A 182 10.31 6.64 8.02
N TYR A 183 10.73 7.81 8.52
CA TYR A 183 9.82 8.70 9.27
C TYR A 183 8.66 9.21 8.41
N LEU A 184 8.87 9.43 7.11
CA LEU A 184 7.79 9.81 6.19
C LEU A 184 6.82 8.65 5.98
N VAL A 185 7.32 7.44 5.76
CA VAL A 185 6.48 6.24 5.62
C VAL A 185 5.58 6.05 6.83
N PHE A 186 6.14 6.15 8.05
CA PHE A 186 5.36 6.05 9.28
C PHE A 186 4.35 7.18 9.45
N THR A 187 4.74 8.43 9.19
CA THR A 187 3.81 9.57 9.33
C THR A 187 2.67 9.52 8.33
N GLU A 188 2.90 9.05 7.12
CA GLU A 188 1.86 8.86 6.12
C GLU A 188 0.86 7.76 6.53
N ASN A 189 1.35 6.59 6.96
CA ASN A 189 0.48 5.52 7.45
C ASN A 189 -0.34 5.96 8.67
N VAL A 190 0.26 6.69 9.62
CA VAL A 190 -0.46 7.26 10.77
C VAL A 190 -1.52 8.26 10.31
N SER A 191 -1.21 9.13 9.34
CA SER A 191 -2.16 10.13 8.83
C SER A 191 -3.36 9.49 8.14
N MET A 192 -3.13 8.43 7.34
CA MET A 192 -4.19 7.65 6.73
C MET A 192 -5.05 6.90 7.77
N LEU A 193 -4.42 6.33 8.80
CA LEU A 193 -5.14 5.68 9.91
C LEU A 193 -6.03 6.68 10.66
N ILE A 194 -5.52 7.89 10.91
CA ILE A 194 -6.28 8.99 11.51
C ILE A 194 -7.44 9.40 10.61
N PHE A 195 -7.25 9.47 9.29
CA PHE A 195 -8.33 9.77 8.34
C PHE A 195 -9.49 8.77 8.46
N PHE A 196 -9.23 7.47 8.39
CA PHE A 196 -10.30 6.46 8.52
C PHE A 196 -10.95 6.47 9.91
N SER A 197 -10.17 6.71 10.96
CA SER A 197 -10.70 6.85 12.33
C SER A 197 -11.59 8.07 12.46
N TYR A 198 -11.21 9.19 11.87
CA TYR A 198 -11.94 10.46 11.88
C TYR A 198 -13.27 10.33 11.14
N ILE A 199 -13.26 9.77 9.94
CA ILE A 199 -14.48 9.53 9.15
C ILE A 199 -15.45 8.61 9.92
N SER A 200 -14.97 7.50 10.42
CA SER A 200 -15.79 6.54 11.17
C SER A 200 -16.38 7.14 12.46
N HIS A 201 -15.61 7.97 13.19
CA HIS A 201 -16.09 8.68 14.37
C HIS A 201 -17.27 9.59 14.03
N ASN A 202 -17.16 10.39 12.96
CA ASN A 202 -18.19 11.31 12.54
C ASN A 202 -19.43 10.56 11.99
N ILE A 203 -19.24 9.50 11.20
CA ILE A 203 -20.35 8.63 10.77
C ILE A 203 -21.08 8.04 11.99
N ALA A 204 -20.34 7.58 13.00
CA ALA A 204 -20.95 7.05 14.23
C ALA A 204 -21.80 8.10 14.97
N ASN A 205 -21.36 9.36 14.99
CA ASN A 205 -22.12 10.45 15.59
C ASN A 205 -23.39 10.78 14.78
N ILE A 206 -23.29 10.79 13.45
CA ILE A 206 -24.43 10.94 12.55
C ILE A 206 -25.47 9.84 12.81
N VAL A 207 -25.04 8.58 12.81
CA VAL A 207 -25.90 7.41 13.01
C VAL A 207 -26.58 7.43 14.38
N LYS A 208 -25.89 7.90 15.44
CA LYS A 208 -26.47 8.07 16.78
C LYS A 208 -27.47 9.24 16.87
N GLY A 209 -27.27 10.27 16.03
CA GLY A 209 -28.15 11.46 15.97
C GLY A 209 -29.36 11.29 15.08
N ILE A 210 -29.47 10.22 14.28
CA ILE A 210 -30.64 9.96 13.43
C ILE A 210 -31.90 9.86 14.31
N GLY A 211 -32.90 10.69 14.01
CA GLY A 211 -34.15 10.76 14.75
C GLY A 211 -34.14 11.72 15.95
N LYS A 212 -32.99 12.40 16.21
CA LYS A 212 -32.90 13.49 17.21
C LYS A 212 -32.71 14.81 16.46
N LYS A 213 -33.34 15.87 16.96
CA LYS A 213 -33.17 17.25 16.45
C LYS A 213 -31.83 17.79 16.99
N ASP A 214 -30.72 17.30 16.45
CA ASP A 214 -29.39 17.47 17.07
C ASP A 214 -28.45 18.19 16.11
N ASN A 215 -27.91 19.34 16.54
CA ASN A 215 -26.89 20.11 15.81
C ASN A 215 -25.58 19.31 15.60
N ASP A 216 -25.37 18.19 16.30
CA ASP A 216 -24.16 17.38 16.21
C ASP A 216 -24.08 16.59 14.90
N VAL A 217 -25.22 16.25 14.27
CA VAL A 217 -25.24 15.65 12.92
C VAL A 217 -24.68 16.63 11.90
N LEU A 218 -25.16 17.89 11.92
CA LEU A 218 -24.67 18.93 11.00
C LEU A 218 -23.19 19.23 11.21
N LYS A 219 -22.74 19.33 12.46
CA LYS A 219 -21.31 19.52 12.78
C LYS A 219 -20.46 18.37 12.25
N SER A 220 -20.88 17.13 12.44
CA SER A 220 -20.15 15.94 11.95
C SER A 220 -20.06 15.93 10.43
N LEU A 221 -21.10 16.33 9.72
CA LEU A 221 -21.07 16.48 8.25
C LEU A 221 -20.10 17.57 7.82
N ILE A 222 -20.12 18.75 8.49
CA ILE A 222 -19.18 19.84 8.20
C ILE A 222 -17.73 19.37 8.39
N TYR A 223 -17.43 18.65 9.46
CA TYR A 223 -16.07 18.16 9.74
C TYR A 223 -15.60 17.15 8.69
N ILE A 224 -16.47 16.21 8.27
CA ILE A 224 -16.14 15.28 7.17
C ILE A 224 -15.85 16.07 5.90
N MET A 225 -16.74 16.97 5.50
CA MET A 225 -16.59 17.77 4.27
C MET A 225 -15.30 18.61 4.31
N THR A 226 -14.98 19.22 5.45
CA THR A 226 -13.75 20.02 5.60
C THR A 226 -12.50 19.15 5.39
N ALA A 227 -12.44 17.96 5.99
CA ALA A 227 -11.32 17.04 5.80
C ALA A 227 -11.18 16.59 4.33
N LEU A 228 -12.29 16.26 3.68
CA LEU A 228 -12.31 15.88 2.26
C LEU A 228 -11.88 17.05 1.35
N ILE A 229 -12.31 18.27 1.61
CA ILE A 229 -11.90 19.46 0.86
C ILE A 229 -10.40 19.71 1.01
N ILE A 230 -9.85 19.61 2.23
CA ILE A 230 -8.40 19.75 2.46
C ILE A 230 -7.63 18.72 1.65
N GLY A 231 -8.00 17.44 1.73
CA GLY A 231 -7.32 16.36 1.00
C GLY A 231 -7.42 16.52 -0.50
N PHE A 232 -8.57 16.91 -1.03
CA PHE A 232 -8.76 17.18 -2.46
C PHE A 232 -7.94 18.37 -2.94
N ALA A 233 -7.90 19.47 -2.16
CA ALA A 233 -7.08 20.64 -2.47
C ALA A 233 -5.58 20.29 -2.51
N LEU A 234 -5.09 19.50 -1.56
CA LEU A 234 -3.70 19.01 -1.56
C LEU A 234 -3.40 18.15 -2.79
N ASN A 235 -4.34 17.29 -3.19
CA ASN A 235 -4.18 16.47 -4.41
C ASN A 235 -4.11 17.32 -5.68
N MET A 236 -4.92 18.37 -5.78
CA MET A 236 -4.90 19.32 -6.91
C MET A 236 -3.60 20.14 -6.98
N LEU A 237 -3.06 20.55 -5.83
CA LEU A 237 -1.78 21.28 -5.74
C LEU A 237 -0.61 20.37 -6.13
N SER A 238 -0.57 19.14 -5.61
CA SER A 238 0.45 18.15 -5.96
C SER A 238 0.47 17.79 -7.45
N GLY A 239 -0.70 17.78 -8.11
CA GLY A 239 -0.79 17.55 -9.55
C GLY A 239 -0.18 18.69 -10.39
N LYS A 240 -0.18 19.93 -9.88
CA LYS A 240 0.47 21.08 -10.55
C LYS A 240 1.99 21.04 -10.42
N GLU A 241 2.51 20.74 -9.24
CA GLU A 241 3.97 20.66 -9.02
C GLU A 241 4.63 19.57 -9.88
N SER A 242 3.95 18.43 -10.07
CA SER A 242 4.46 17.37 -10.95
C SER A 242 4.46 17.77 -12.44
N PHE A 243 3.58 18.69 -12.86
CA PHE A 243 3.53 19.20 -14.22
C PHE A 243 4.61 20.27 -14.47
N ASP A 244 4.87 21.12 -13.47
CA ASP A 244 5.91 22.17 -13.55
C ASP A 244 7.32 21.56 -13.44
N ASN A 245 7.54 20.60 -12.53
CA ASN A 245 8.82 19.90 -12.39
C ASN A 245 9.20 19.10 -13.64
N ASN A 246 8.22 18.50 -14.36
CA ASN A 246 8.49 17.83 -15.63
C ASN A 246 8.91 18.80 -16.72
N ASN A 247 8.36 20.02 -16.74
CA ASN A 247 8.77 21.05 -17.69
C ASN A 247 10.17 21.61 -17.38
N ASP A 248 10.52 21.75 -16.09
CA ASP A 248 11.85 22.21 -15.66
C ASP A 248 12.92 21.15 -15.92
N MET A 249 12.65 19.86 -15.66
CA MET A 249 13.56 18.75 -16.01
C MET A 249 13.78 18.63 -17.52
N ILE A 250 12.76 18.86 -18.35
CA ILE A 250 12.90 18.86 -19.82
C ILE A 250 13.76 20.03 -20.27
N ASN A 251 13.70 21.17 -19.60
CA ASN A 251 14.52 22.35 -19.94
C ASN A 251 15.95 22.24 -19.42
N GLU A 252 16.19 21.66 -18.22
CA GLU A 252 17.55 21.38 -17.70
C GLU A 252 18.27 20.29 -18.49
N SER A 253 17.56 19.24 -18.93
CA SER A 253 18.16 18.18 -19.76
C SER A 253 18.63 18.68 -21.13
N LYS A 254 18.04 19.76 -21.65
CA LYS A 254 18.50 20.42 -22.89
C LYS A 254 19.73 21.32 -22.70
N ALA A 255 20.05 21.72 -21.46
CA ALA A 255 21.18 22.60 -21.16
C ALA A 255 22.48 21.88 -20.81
N ASN A 256 22.45 20.59 -20.46
CA ASN A 256 23.60 19.83 -19.92
C ASN A 256 24.06 18.65 -20.78
N SER A 257 23.68 18.60 -22.07
CA SER A 257 24.23 17.60 -22.98
C SER A 257 25.63 18.01 -23.48
N GLN A 258 26.64 17.77 -22.64
CA GLN A 258 28.02 17.65 -23.12
C GLN A 258 28.31 16.18 -23.44
N GLU A 259 28.72 16.01 -24.69
CA GLU A 259 29.07 14.81 -25.40
C GLU A 259 29.87 13.74 -24.60
N SER A 260 29.25 12.60 -24.39
CA SER A 260 29.93 11.32 -24.54
C SER A 260 29.46 10.69 -25.84
N SER A 261 30.38 10.27 -26.68
CA SER A 261 30.11 9.71 -28.02
C SER A 261 29.28 8.42 -27.92
N ILE A 262 27.96 8.57 -27.90
CA ILE A 262 27.02 7.47 -28.06
C ILE A 262 26.85 7.28 -29.56
N ILE A 263 27.31 6.17 -30.09
CA ILE A 263 26.98 5.76 -31.47
C ILE A 263 25.53 5.26 -31.39
N GLU A 264 24.57 6.14 -31.70
CA GLU A 264 23.19 5.73 -31.94
C GLU A 264 23.16 4.83 -33.17
N VAL A 265 22.82 3.56 -32.99
CA VAL A 265 22.30 2.72 -34.05
C VAL A 265 20.84 3.14 -34.22
N ASP A 266 20.40 3.41 -35.42
CA ASP A 266 19.18 4.16 -35.84
C ASP A 266 17.84 3.50 -35.44
N ASP A 267 17.83 2.52 -34.50
CA ASP A 267 16.67 1.71 -34.09
C ASP A 267 16.31 1.77 -32.60
N GLY A 268 16.76 2.78 -31.87
CA GLY A 268 16.42 2.91 -30.43
C GLY A 268 17.28 2.03 -29.49
N PHE A 269 18.18 1.23 -29.99
CA PHE A 269 19.10 0.41 -29.20
C PHE A 269 20.36 1.19 -28.78
N ILE A 270 20.80 0.95 -27.56
CA ILE A 270 22.05 1.46 -27.02
C ILE A 270 23.06 0.30 -26.95
N LYS A 271 24.23 0.49 -27.50
CA LYS A 271 25.33 -0.43 -27.34
C LYS A 271 25.93 -0.28 -25.94
N ILE A 272 26.00 -1.38 -25.22
CA ILE A 272 26.72 -1.50 -23.94
C ILE A 272 28.02 -2.27 -24.21
N ASP A 273 29.15 -1.65 -23.90
CA ASP A 273 30.43 -2.31 -24.07
C ASP A 273 30.60 -3.39 -22.99
N GLY A 274 31.18 -4.52 -23.42
CA GLY A 274 31.48 -5.62 -22.53
C GLY A 274 32.50 -5.27 -21.45
N GLY A 275 32.47 -5.98 -20.35
CA GLY A 275 33.38 -5.74 -19.22
C GLY A 275 33.20 -6.76 -18.11
N ASN A 276 34.00 -6.59 -17.06
CA ASN A 276 33.91 -7.37 -15.84
C ASN A 276 33.28 -6.51 -14.72
N PHE A 277 32.42 -7.09 -13.95
CA PHE A 277 31.85 -6.45 -12.76
C PHE A 277 31.57 -7.47 -11.66
N LEU A 278 31.43 -7.00 -10.43
CA LEU A 278 31.05 -7.84 -9.30
C LEU A 278 29.52 -7.87 -9.20
N MET A 279 28.95 -9.08 -9.34
CA MET A 279 27.52 -9.34 -9.18
C MET A 279 27.27 -9.99 -7.83
N GLY A 280 26.17 -9.58 -7.17
CA GLY A 280 25.82 -10.03 -5.83
C GLY A 280 26.07 -8.94 -4.78
N SER A 281 25.82 -9.27 -3.52
CA SER A 281 25.90 -8.36 -2.39
C SER A 281 27.10 -8.67 -1.50
N PRO A 282 27.85 -7.64 -1.00
CA PRO A 282 28.96 -7.86 -0.06
C PRO A 282 28.43 -8.35 1.30
N ASP A 283 29.25 -9.07 2.05
CA ASP A 283 28.88 -9.61 3.38
C ASP A 283 28.49 -8.53 4.40
N SER A 284 28.89 -7.29 4.16
CA SER A 284 28.56 -6.12 5.00
C SER A 284 27.19 -5.53 4.70
N GLU A 285 26.51 -5.98 3.64
CA GLU A 285 25.19 -5.45 3.29
C GLU A 285 24.11 -6.03 4.21
N ASN A 286 23.36 -5.13 4.87
CA ASN A 286 22.21 -5.52 5.65
C ASN A 286 21.12 -6.01 4.69
N TRP A 287 20.47 -7.12 5.02
CA TRP A 287 19.36 -7.72 4.24
C TRP A 287 19.77 -8.63 3.07
N ARG A 288 21.07 -8.89 2.90
CA ARG A 288 21.58 -9.88 1.95
C ARG A 288 20.98 -11.26 2.20
N ILE A 289 20.55 -11.93 1.13
CA ILE A 289 20.15 -13.34 1.16
C ILE A 289 21.32 -14.25 0.74
N ASN A 290 21.26 -15.53 1.16
CA ASN A 290 22.38 -16.45 1.01
C ASN A 290 22.73 -16.80 -0.45
N ASP A 291 21.88 -16.51 -1.41
CA ASP A 291 22.07 -16.71 -2.84
C ASP A 291 22.67 -15.49 -3.57
N GLU A 292 22.84 -14.37 -2.87
CA GLU A 292 23.48 -13.15 -3.39
C GLU A 292 25.00 -13.13 -3.18
N LEU A 293 25.67 -14.26 -3.41
CA LEU A 293 27.12 -14.35 -3.25
C LEU A 293 27.83 -13.42 -4.23
N LEU A 294 28.68 -12.52 -3.69
CA LEU A 294 29.49 -11.63 -4.50
C LEU A 294 30.48 -12.44 -5.37
N HIS A 295 30.36 -12.31 -6.67
CA HIS A 295 31.22 -13.02 -7.63
C HIS A 295 31.52 -12.16 -8.87
N GLU A 296 32.62 -12.41 -9.51
CA GLU A 296 32.99 -11.71 -10.74
C GLU A 296 32.24 -12.28 -11.93
N VAL A 297 31.64 -11.39 -12.73
CA VAL A 297 30.92 -11.71 -13.96
C VAL A 297 31.56 -10.97 -15.12
N SER A 298 31.80 -11.67 -16.22
CA SER A 298 32.28 -11.12 -17.48
C SER A 298 31.13 -11.16 -18.50
N VAL A 299 30.81 -10.03 -19.10
CA VAL A 299 29.83 -9.95 -20.18
C VAL A 299 30.46 -9.42 -21.45
N SER A 300 30.07 -9.96 -22.61
CA SER A 300 30.45 -9.40 -23.91
C SER A 300 29.62 -8.15 -24.19
N SER A 301 30.06 -7.31 -25.15
CA SER A 301 29.25 -6.17 -25.61
C SER A 301 27.90 -6.63 -26.12
N PHE A 302 26.85 -5.90 -25.79
CA PHE A 302 25.48 -6.19 -26.19
C PHE A 302 24.71 -4.90 -26.50
N TYR A 303 23.55 -5.05 -27.09
CA TYR A 303 22.62 -3.96 -27.35
C TYR A 303 21.40 -4.10 -26.44
N ILE A 304 20.96 -3.01 -25.86
CA ILE A 304 19.75 -2.95 -25.04
C ILE A 304 18.81 -1.89 -25.59
N ASP A 305 17.52 -2.16 -25.55
CA ASP A 305 16.52 -1.16 -25.91
C ASP A 305 16.51 -0.02 -24.88
N LYS A 306 16.39 1.22 -25.36
CA LYS A 306 16.42 2.41 -24.51
C LYS A 306 15.15 2.55 -23.69
N TYR A 307 14.06 2.00 -24.16
CA TYR A 307 12.75 2.09 -23.55
C TYR A 307 12.12 0.71 -23.40
N ASP A 308 11.13 0.60 -22.52
CA ASP A 308 10.29 -0.57 -22.46
C ASP A 308 9.56 -0.79 -23.78
N ALA A 309 9.36 -2.06 -24.15
CA ALA A 309 8.60 -2.42 -25.36
C ALA A 309 7.18 -1.84 -25.28
N THR A 310 6.79 -1.06 -26.29
CA THR A 310 5.46 -0.46 -26.32
C THR A 310 4.40 -1.48 -26.72
N GLN A 311 3.13 -1.19 -26.36
CA GLN A 311 2.00 -2.05 -26.74
C GLN A 311 1.86 -2.16 -28.25
N LYS A 312 2.08 -1.07 -28.99
CA LYS A 312 2.04 -1.07 -30.44
C LYS A 312 3.11 -2.00 -31.01
N GLU A 313 4.35 -1.86 -30.57
CA GLU A 313 5.47 -2.71 -30.99
C GLU A 313 5.24 -4.18 -30.69
N TYR A 314 4.74 -4.49 -29.49
CA TYR A 314 4.42 -5.86 -29.09
C TYR A 314 3.31 -6.45 -29.96
N GLU A 315 2.26 -5.68 -30.26
CA GLU A 315 1.14 -6.10 -31.10
C GLU A 315 1.54 -6.29 -32.56
N GLU A 316 2.44 -5.46 -33.09
CA GLU A 316 2.99 -5.61 -34.44
C GLU A 316 3.77 -6.92 -34.63
N ILE A 317 4.49 -7.36 -33.57
CA ILE A 317 5.32 -8.57 -33.61
C ILE A 317 4.52 -9.82 -33.20
N MET A 318 3.76 -9.73 -32.11
CA MET A 318 3.07 -10.87 -31.51
C MET A 318 1.63 -11.01 -31.96
N HIS A 319 1.08 -10.04 -32.72
CA HIS A 319 -0.29 -9.97 -33.23
C HIS A 319 -1.37 -9.99 -32.16
N ILE A 320 -1.02 -9.70 -30.92
CA ILE A 320 -1.92 -9.58 -29.77
C ILE A 320 -1.47 -8.45 -28.84
N ASN A 321 -2.42 -7.81 -28.17
CA ASN A 321 -2.12 -6.84 -27.09
C ASN A 321 -2.80 -7.31 -25.81
N PRO A 322 -2.08 -7.97 -24.87
CA PRO A 322 -2.64 -8.50 -23.64
C PRO A 322 -2.85 -7.45 -22.55
N SER A 323 -2.35 -6.22 -22.75
CA SER A 323 -2.38 -5.15 -21.75
C SER A 323 -3.79 -4.80 -21.31
N GLU A 324 -4.01 -4.53 -20.04
CA GLU A 324 -5.30 -4.07 -19.50
C GLU A 324 -5.50 -2.57 -19.82
N PHE A 325 -4.45 -1.76 -19.65
CA PHE A 325 -4.51 -0.33 -19.94
C PHE A 325 -4.06 -0.06 -21.37
N LYS A 326 -5.01 0.23 -22.28
CA LYS A 326 -4.73 0.37 -23.70
C LYS A 326 -4.11 1.73 -24.07
N GLY A 327 -3.05 1.68 -24.89
CA GLY A 327 -2.41 2.86 -25.46
C GLY A 327 -1.14 2.51 -26.21
N ASP A 328 -1.06 2.90 -27.46
CA ASP A 328 0.03 2.53 -28.40
C ASP A 328 1.43 2.80 -27.87
N LYS A 329 1.60 3.90 -27.12
CA LYS A 329 2.89 4.34 -26.56
C LYS A 329 3.12 3.91 -25.12
N LEU A 330 2.16 3.20 -24.51
CA LEU A 330 2.33 2.66 -23.15
C LEU A 330 3.17 1.37 -23.23
N PRO A 331 3.94 1.06 -22.19
CA PRO A 331 4.59 -0.23 -22.07
C PRO A 331 3.58 -1.37 -22.15
N VAL A 332 3.98 -2.49 -22.77
CA VAL A 332 3.16 -3.70 -22.75
C VAL A 332 3.19 -4.31 -21.36
N GLU A 333 2.03 -4.73 -20.85
CA GLU A 333 1.87 -5.42 -19.58
C GLU A 333 0.95 -6.64 -19.71
N ASN A 334 0.79 -7.43 -18.63
CA ASN A 334 0.08 -8.71 -18.64
C ASN A 334 0.71 -9.76 -19.56
N ILE A 335 2.03 -9.75 -19.71
CA ILE A 335 2.80 -10.77 -20.42
C ILE A 335 3.48 -11.72 -19.44
N SER A 336 3.55 -13.00 -19.80
CA SER A 336 4.37 -13.96 -19.07
C SER A 336 5.86 -13.83 -19.44
N PHE A 337 6.75 -14.38 -18.60
CA PHE A 337 8.18 -14.48 -18.92
C PHE A 337 8.43 -15.20 -20.26
N ILE A 338 7.66 -16.24 -20.54
CA ILE A 338 7.76 -17.00 -21.81
C ILE A 338 7.34 -16.14 -22.99
N ASP A 339 6.30 -15.32 -22.85
CA ASP A 339 5.85 -14.42 -23.92
C ASP A 339 6.86 -13.29 -24.16
N ALA A 340 7.51 -12.79 -23.12
CA ALA A 340 8.61 -11.83 -23.24
C ALA A 340 9.80 -12.44 -24.01
N ILE A 341 10.19 -13.71 -23.75
CA ILE A 341 11.25 -14.41 -24.50
C ILE A 341 10.85 -14.60 -25.96
N LYS A 342 9.60 -15.00 -26.24
CA LYS A 342 9.13 -15.14 -27.61
C LYS A 342 9.20 -13.82 -28.37
N PHE A 343 8.70 -12.74 -27.76
CA PHE A 343 8.76 -11.40 -28.33
C PHE A 343 10.21 -10.99 -28.65
N ALA A 344 11.13 -11.17 -27.70
CA ALA A 344 12.55 -10.83 -27.90
C ALA A 344 13.18 -11.63 -29.06
N ASN A 345 12.84 -12.92 -29.18
CA ASN A 345 13.34 -13.78 -30.26
C ASN A 345 12.76 -13.36 -31.62
N GLU A 346 11.45 -13.12 -31.72
CA GLU A 346 10.80 -12.68 -32.97
C GLU A 346 11.33 -11.30 -33.40
N LYS A 347 11.50 -10.36 -32.45
CA LYS A 347 12.10 -9.05 -32.71
C LYS A 347 13.52 -9.18 -33.26
N SER A 348 14.34 -10.07 -32.67
CA SER A 348 15.71 -10.32 -33.09
C SER A 348 15.76 -10.92 -34.51
N ILE A 349 14.85 -11.82 -34.86
CA ILE A 349 14.76 -12.39 -36.22
C ILE A 349 14.40 -11.31 -37.23
N LEU A 350 13.43 -10.45 -36.92
CA LEU A 350 13.04 -9.34 -37.81
C LEU A 350 14.19 -8.37 -38.06
N MET A 351 15.01 -8.07 -37.02
CA MET A 351 16.20 -7.22 -37.16
C MET A 351 17.32 -7.82 -37.98
N MET A 352 17.44 -9.16 -38.00
CA MET A 352 18.43 -9.85 -38.82
C MET A 352 18.04 -9.93 -40.32
N MET A 353 16.80 -9.61 -40.66
CA MET A 353 16.28 -9.63 -42.01
C MET A 353 16.43 -8.29 -42.73
N TYR A 354 16.88 -7.25 -42.07
CA TYR A 354 17.20 -5.95 -42.60
C TYR A 354 18.67 -5.62 -42.43
#